data_dd80186aa93091ba2cd81446fcd6a83e
#
_entry.id   dd80186aa93091ba2cd81446fcd6a83e
#
_cell.length_a   1.000
_cell.length_b   1.000
_cell.length_c   1.000
_cell.angle_alpha   90.00
_cell.angle_beta   90.00
_cell.angle_gamma   90.00
#
_symmetry.space_group_name_H-M   'P 1'
#
loop_
_entity.id
_entity.type
_entity.pdbx_description
1 polymer ?
#
loop_
_entity_poly.entity_id
_entity_poly.type
_entity_poly.pdbx_seq_one_letter_code
_entity_poly.pdbx_strand_id
1 'polypeptide(L)'
;NRPSFDPNTFYKYPATSWTNRAVSTIYEPGSVFKPIVGVMGLTEKIITPTTMINDTGSIQIADRTIRNWDGEGMGLVPFQDVIKFSINTGMVQLGMQLGAQRMIDYSKKFGFGSVTGIELPGEEEGILYNPDHMYQPDIATMSIGQGIAVTPLQMLRAICAIANGGELLQPYIIDKIVMPDGRVLRQGQKKVVRRVMSEEVAAQMRGMMEQVVAAGGGKAAGIKGYRIAGKTGTAEKLAETGGYAAGKYIASFVGFVPADKPQYAMLIMLDTPQGAFYGSQVSAPVFRDTLQQILVAKGIQPSSSEGLPSFEQHVRNNPAVNSTVPPPAKMPQMEILADGKIKLPDFSGLDMRQTAELIQQGRLVLVPHGSGRARKQSQPPGTVVAEGTKLEIWFE
;
A
#
# COMPACT_ATOMS: atom_id res chain seq x y z
N ASN A 1 7.18 5.17 16.21
CA ASN A 1 6.74 6.56 16.19
C ASN A 1 7.94 7.50 16.16
N ARG A 2 7.98 8.45 15.19
CA ARG A 2 9.03 9.45 15.06
C ARG A 2 8.40 10.81 14.72
N PRO A 3 8.89 11.94 15.22
CA PRO A 3 9.96 12.03 16.22
C PRO A 3 9.58 11.34 17.53
N SER A 4 10.59 10.93 18.31
CA SER A 4 10.41 10.34 19.62
C SER A 4 10.94 11.28 20.69
N PHE A 5 10.63 11.00 21.95
CA PHE A 5 11.10 11.75 23.12
C PHE A 5 11.42 10.81 24.28
N ASP A 6 12.19 11.27 25.21
CA ASP A 6 12.40 10.58 26.49
C ASP A 6 11.29 11.02 27.46
N PRO A 7 10.42 10.10 27.93
CA PRO A 7 9.34 10.44 28.85
C PRO A 7 9.80 11.07 30.17
N ASN A 8 11.02 10.77 30.63
CA ASN A 8 11.56 11.34 31.86
C ASN A 8 11.99 12.79 31.71
N THR A 9 12.22 13.22 30.47
CA THR A 9 12.64 14.60 30.15
C THR A 9 11.78 15.23 29.06
N PHE A 10 10.48 14.85 29.00
CA PHE A 10 9.54 15.22 27.94
C PHE A 10 9.50 16.74 27.69
N TYR A 11 9.65 17.56 28.73
CA TYR A 11 9.65 19.01 28.65
C TYR A 11 10.81 19.61 27.82
N LYS A 12 11.85 18.82 27.50
CA LYS A 12 12.95 19.22 26.62
C LYS A 12 12.62 19.03 25.12
N TYR A 13 11.50 18.42 24.80
CA TYR A 13 11.09 18.11 23.44
C TYR A 13 9.86 18.93 23.05
N PRO A 14 9.71 19.29 21.77
CA PRO A 14 8.52 19.99 21.31
C PRO A 14 7.27 19.10 21.49
N ALA A 15 6.13 19.72 21.79
CA ALA A 15 4.86 19.01 22.03
C ALA A 15 4.46 18.06 20.88
N THR A 16 4.85 18.39 19.65
CA THR A 16 4.65 17.52 18.47
C THR A 16 5.37 16.18 18.53
N SER A 17 6.38 16.02 19.41
CA SER A 17 7.06 14.76 19.65
C SER A 17 6.29 13.83 20.60
N TRP A 18 5.38 14.38 21.41
CA TRP A 18 4.63 13.61 22.40
C TRP A 18 3.45 12.87 21.78
N THR A 19 3.05 13.27 20.60
CA THR A 19 1.91 12.67 19.90
C THR A 19 2.23 11.25 19.42
N ASN A 20 1.40 10.28 19.80
CA ASN A 20 1.48 8.94 19.24
C ASN A 20 0.73 8.89 17.91
N ARG A 21 1.44 9.18 16.82
CA ARG A 21 0.86 9.26 15.48
C ARG A 21 0.20 7.97 15.00
N ALA A 22 0.55 6.82 15.57
CA ALA A 22 -0.07 5.56 15.19
C ALA A 22 -1.57 5.50 15.51
N VAL A 23 -2.01 6.26 16.52
CA VAL A 23 -3.40 6.26 16.99
C VAL A 23 -4.09 7.61 16.86
N SER A 24 -3.31 8.72 16.84
CA SER A 24 -3.87 10.08 16.89
C SER A 24 -3.71 10.89 15.59
N THR A 25 -3.06 10.34 14.56
CA THR A 25 -3.00 10.98 13.24
C THR A 25 -3.96 10.31 12.30
N ILE A 26 -4.83 11.08 11.67
CA ILE A 26 -5.71 10.59 10.61
C ILE A 26 -5.12 10.98 9.24
N TYR A 27 -5.25 10.08 8.27
CA TYR A 27 -4.76 10.30 6.90
C TYR A 27 -5.62 9.54 5.90
N GLU A 28 -5.60 9.96 4.65
CA GLU A 28 -6.20 9.20 3.57
C GLU A 28 -5.29 8.02 3.20
N PRO A 29 -5.77 6.76 3.33
CA PRO A 29 -4.90 5.59 3.18
C PRO A 29 -4.44 5.36 1.73
N GLY A 30 -5.14 5.90 0.75
CA GLY A 30 -4.85 5.66 -0.66
C GLY A 30 -4.89 4.17 -1.00
N SER A 31 -3.99 3.72 -1.85
CA SER A 31 -4.02 2.36 -2.40
C SER A 31 -3.87 1.22 -1.37
N VAL A 32 -3.48 1.47 -0.13
CA VAL A 32 -3.50 0.42 0.91
C VAL A 32 -4.93 0.08 1.34
N PHE A 33 -5.92 0.90 0.99
CA PHE A 33 -7.35 0.63 1.20
C PHE A 33 -7.95 -0.32 0.16
N LYS A 34 -7.35 -0.46 -1.03
CA LYS A 34 -7.89 -1.30 -2.12
C LYS A 34 -8.15 -2.76 -1.74
N PRO A 35 -7.32 -3.45 -0.94
CA PRO A 35 -7.65 -4.78 -0.44
C PRO A 35 -8.97 -4.82 0.34
N ILE A 36 -9.30 -3.77 1.09
CA ILE A 36 -10.56 -3.68 1.84
C ILE A 36 -11.75 -3.62 0.87
N VAL A 37 -11.67 -2.73 -0.14
CA VAL A 37 -12.69 -2.64 -1.19
C VAL A 37 -12.79 -3.94 -2.00
N GLY A 38 -11.66 -4.58 -2.27
CA GLY A 38 -11.63 -5.90 -2.92
C GLY A 38 -12.37 -6.97 -2.10
N VAL A 39 -12.18 -6.99 -0.77
CA VAL A 39 -12.93 -7.88 0.14
C VAL A 39 -14.43 -7.60 0.08
N MET A 40 -14.85 -6.35 -0.01
CA MET A 40 -16.27 -6.00 -0.18
C MET A 40 -16.84 -6.65 -1.44
N GLY A 41 -16.17 -6.47 -2.58
CA GLY A 41 -16.60 -7.03 -3.86
C GLY A 41 -16.63 -8.56 -3.90
N LEU A 42 -15.63 -9.23 -3.28
CA LEU A 42 -15.59 -10.68 -3.15
C LEU A 42 -16.71 -11.19 -2.24
N THR A 43 -16.97 -10.51 -1.13
CA THR A 43 -18.03 -10.91 -0.17
C THR A 43 -19.42 -10.76 -0.77
N GLU A 44 -19.65 -9.68 -1.53
CA GLU A 44 -20.91 -9.43 -2.26
C GLU A 44 -21.01 -10.25 -3.56
N LYS A 45 -20.00 -11.06 -3.90
CA LYS A 45 -19.92 -11.86 -5.13
C LYS A 45 -20.04 -11.04 -6.41
N ILE A 46 -19.70 -9.76 -6.36
CA ILE A 46 -19.64 -8.86 -7.52
C ILE A 46 -18.45 -9.23 -8.39
N ILE A 47 -17.36 -9.68 -7.78
CA ILE A 47 -16.13 -10.10 -8.42
C ILE A 47 -15.64 -11.43 -7.85
N THR A 48 -14.78 -12.08 -8.66
CA THR A 48 -13.87 -13.14 -8.27
C THR A 48 -12.44 -12.72 -8.60
N PRO A 49 -11.40 -13.41 -8.14
CA PRO A 49 -10.01 -13.08 -8.53
C PRO A 49 -9.78 -13.06 -10.04
N THR A 50 -10.56 -13.84 -10.80
CA THR A 50 -10.45 -13.99 -12.26
C THR A 50 -11.46 -13.16 -13.04
N THR A 51 -12.35 -12.41 -12.38
CA THR A 51 -13.28 -11.49 -13.07
C THR A 51 -12.51 -10.50 -13.91
N MET A 52 -12.84 -10.45 -15.20
CA MET A 52 -12.15 -9.55 -16.16
C MET A 52 -12.63 -8.12 -16.00
N ILE A 53 -11.68 -7.21 -15.86
CA ILE A 53 -11.87 -5.77 -15.71
C ILE A 53 -11.18 -5.08 -16.89
N ASN A 54 -11.86 -4.11 -17.52
CA ASN A 54 -11.26 -3.32 -18.58
C ASN A 54 -10.56 -2.09 -17.97
N ASP A 55 -9.24 -2.12 -17.96
CA ASP A 55 -8.39 -1.01 -17.52
C ASP A 55 -8.10 -0.08 -18.72
N THR A 56 -8.70 1.08 -18.68
CA THR A 56 -8.59 2.11 -19.73
C THR A 56 -7.53 3.17 -19.43
N GLY A 57 -6.75 3.02 -18.34
CA GLY A 57 -5.76 4.02 -17.90
C GLY A 57 -6.39 5.23 -17.22
N SER A 58 -7.58 5.62 -17.61
CA SER A 58 -8.38 6.68 -16.99
C SER A 58 -9.86 6.39 -17.09
N ILE A 59 -10.64 6.88 -16.12
CA ILE A 59 -12.10 6.77 -16.10
C ILE A 59 -12.73 8.10 -15.70
N GLN A 60 -13.75 8.52 -16.46
CA GLN A 60 -14.52 9.73 -16.15
C GLN A 60 -15.73 9.37 -15.30
N ILE A 61 -15.86 10.00 -14.14
CA ILE A 61 -17.01 9.88 -13.23
C ILE A 61 -17.54 11.29 -12.97
N ALA A 62 -18.69 11.61 -13.53
CA ALA A 62 -19.26 12.96 -13.54
C ALA A 62 -18.22 13.99 -14.06
N ASP A 63 -17.86 14.97 -13.24
CA ASP A 63 -16.89 16.03 -13.55
C ASP A 63 -15.42 15.64 -13.23
N ARG A 64 -15.17 14.47 -12.65
CA ARG A 64 -13.82 14.02 -12.25
C ARG A 64 -13.27 12.94 -13.15
N THR A 65 -11.99 13.10 -13.53
CA THR A 65 -11.22 12.05 -14.20
C THR A 65 -10.28 11.40 -13.20
N ILE A 66 -10.43 10.11 -12.99
CA ILE A 66 -9.51 9.31 -12.15
C ILE A 66 -8.58 8.55 -13.10
N ARG A 67 -7.28 8.66 -12.88
CA ARG A 67 -6.24 8.04 -13.71
C ARG A 67 -5.50 6.96 -12.92
N ASN A 68 -4.93 6.01 -13.64
CA ASN A 68 -3.89 5.18 -13.07
C ASN A 68 -2.67 6.04 -12.76
N TRP A 69 -1.82 5.56 -11.86
CA TRP A 69 -0.65 6.31 -11.38
C TRP A 69 0.37 6.62 -12.48
N ASP A 70 0.41 5.81 -13.56
CA ASP A 70 1.24 5.97 -14.77
C ASP A 70 0.46 6.57 -15.94
N GLY A 71 -0.85 6.74 -15.81
CA GLY A 71 -1.74 7.23 -16.86
C GLY A 71 -2.06 6.21 -17.96
N GLU A 72 -1.48 4.99 -17.89
CA GLU A 72 -1.61 3.96 -18.91
C GLU A 72 -2.70 2.93 -18.54
N GLY A 73 -3.32 2.32 -19.54
CA GLY A 73 -4.28 1.23 -19.38
C GLY A 73 -3.67 -0.10 -19.82
N MET A 74 -3.95 -1.15 -19.03
CA MET A 74 -3.51 -2.50 -19.34
C MET A 74 -4.52 -3.29 -20.22
N GLY A 75 -5.65 -2.66 -20.58
CA GLY A 75 -6.73 -3.35 -21.29
C GLY A 75 -7.49 -4.31 -20.39
N LEU A 76 -7.88 -5.46 -20.94
CA LEU A 76 -8.66 -6.46 -20.21
C LEU A 76 -7.77 -7.31 -19.31
N VAL A 77 -7.92 -7.15 -17.99
CA VAL A 77 -7.11 -7.85 -16.97
C VAL A 77 -7.99 -8.52 -15.92
N PRO A 78 -7.55 -9.63 -15.29
CA PRO A 78 -8.28 -10.23 -14.17
C PRO A 78 -8.18 -9.34 -12.92
N PHE A 79 -9.19 -9.38 -12.05
CA PHE A 79 -9.24 -8.55 -10.84
C PHE A 79 -8.01 -8.73 -9.93
N GLN A 80 -7.43 -9.92 -9.86
CA GLN A 80 -6.17 -10.12 -9.13
C GLN A 80 -5.04 -9.18 -9.61
N ASP A 81 -5.00 -8.84 -10.89
CA ASP A 81 -4.02 -7.90 -11.45
C ASP A 81 -4.39 -6.44 -11.13
N VAL A 82 -5.68 -6.13 -10.93
CA VAL A 82 -6.10 -4.82 -10.40
C VAL A 82 -5.47 -4.57 -9.02
N ILE A 83 -5.47 -5.57 -8.14
CA ILE A 83 -4.82 -5.47 -6.83
C ILE A 83 -3.29 -5.47 -6.97
N LYS A 84 -2.74 -6.38 -7.78
CA LYS A 84 -1.30 -6.59 -8.00
C LYS A 84 -0.60 -5.35 -8.52
N PHE A 85 -1.17 -4.69 -9.52
CA PHE A 85 -0.61 -3.49 -10.15
C PHE A 85 -1.21 -2.19 -9.63
N SER A 86 -2.14 -2.29 -8.67
CA SER A 86 -2.78 -1.13 -8.04
C SER A 86 -3.58 -0.26 -9.02
N ILE A 87 -4.29 -0.87 -9.94
CA ILE A 87 -5.06 -0.21 -11.00
C ILE A 87 -6.22 0.59 -10.39
N ASN A 88 -6.24 1.91 -10.62
CA ASN A 88 -7.28 2.78 -10.09
C ASN A 88 -8.61 2.57 -10.82
N THR A 89 -8.58 2.52 -12.15
CA THR A 89 -9.79 2.41 -12.98
C THR A 89 -10.59 1.15 -12.64
N GLY A 90 -9.92 0.03 -12.36
CA GLY A 90 -10.55 -1.22 -11.95
C GLY A 90 -11.21 -1.12 -10.58
N MET A 91 -10.58 -0.43 -9.63
CA MET A 91 -11.17 -0.21 -8.31
C MET A 91 -12.36 0.73 -8.36
N VAL A 92 -12.32 1.76 -9.21
CA VAL A 92 -13.46 2.67 -9.43
C VAL A 92 -14.66 1.89 -9.98
N GLN A 93 -14.45 1.03 -10.99
CA GLN A 93 -15.51 0.18 -11.54
C GLN A 93 -16.17 -0.69 -10.45
N LEU A 94 -15.35 -1.28 -9.57
CA LEU A 94 -15.86 -2.05 -8.43
C LEU A 94 -16.62 -1.17 -7.43
N GLY A 95 -16.06 -0.01 -7.05
CA GLY A 95 -16.69 0.92 -6.12
C GLY A 95 -18.05 1.40 -6.60
N MET A 96 -18.17 1.70 -7.90
CA MET A 96 -19.45 2.11 -8.51
C MET A 96 -20.49 0.98 -8.47
N GLN A 97 -20.09 -0.29 -8.59
CA GLN A 97 -21.01 -1.43 -8.46
C GLN A 97 -21.41 -1.70 -7.00
N LEU A 98 -20.52 -1.46 -6.04
CA LEU A 98 -20.82 -1.56 -4.61
C LEU A 98 -21.81 -0.48 -4.16
N GLY A 99 -21.60 0.75 -4.59
CA GLY A 99 -22.36 1.93 -4.18
C GLY A 99 -22.01 2.42 -2.77
N ALA A 100 -22.48 3.62 -2.44
CA ALA A 100 -22.15 4.33 -1.20
C ALA A 100 -22.49 3.52 0.06
N GLN A 101 -23.72 3.00 0.13
CA GLN A 101 -24.20 2.32 1.32
C GLN A 101 -23.34 1.12 1.70
N ARG A 102 -23.05 0.21 0.74
CA ARG A 102 -22.22 -0.96 1.02
C ARG A 102 -20.79 -0.56 1.38
N MET A 103 -20.20 0.41 0.68
CA MET A 103 -18.84 0.85 0.98
C MET A 103 -18.73 1.41 2.40
N ILE A 104 -19.69 2.18 2.87
CA ILE A 104 -19.70 2.71 4.24
C ILE A 104 -20.00 1.62 5.26
N ASP A 105 -20.97 0.74 5.03
CA ASP A 105 -21.32 -0.33 5.96
C ASP A 105 -20.15 -1.30 6.17
N TYR A 106 -19.48 -1.71 5.10
CA TYR A 106 -18.27 -2.52 5.22
C TYR A 106 -17.12 -1.77 5.89
N SER A 107 -16.93 -0.48 5.60
CA SER A 107 -15.92 0.32 6.28
C SER A 107 -16.15 0.35 7.79
N LYS A 108 -17.39 0.57 8.24
CA LYS A 108 -17.78 0.46 9.65
C LYS A 108 -17.57 -0.97 10.19
N LYS A 109 -17.89 -2.00 9.38
CA LYS A 109 -17.70 -3.39 9.76
C LYS A 109 -16.21 -3.72 9.99
N PHE A 110 -15.29 -3.11 9.20
CA PHE A 110 -13.84 -3.17 9.42
C PHE A 110 -13.34 -2.30 10.57
N GLY A 111 -14.21 -1.50 11.19
CA GLY A 111 -13.90 -0.67 12.37
C GLY A 111 -13.38 0.72 12.04
N PHE A 112 -13.48 1.17 10.80
CA PHE A 112 -13.22 2.57 10.45
C PHE A 112 -14.35 3.46 10.96
N GLY A 113 -14.03 4.71 11.30
CA GLY A 113 -14.95 5.67 11.88
C GLY A 113 -15.28 5.40 13.37
N SER A 114 -14.43 4.61 14.06
CA SER A 114 -14.56 4.35 15.50
C SER A 114 -13.21 3.99 16.10
N VAL A 115 -12.99 4.29 17.36
CA VAL A 115 -11.77 3.91 18.10
C VAL A 115 -11.59 2.38 18.11
N THR A 116 -10.34 1.92 18.10
CA THR A 116 -10.04 0.49 18.15
C THR A 116 -10.18 -0.09 19.55
N GLY A 117 -10.09 0.77 20.56
CA GLY A 117 -10.11 0.41 21.98
C GLY A 117 -8.78 -0.13 22.48
N ILE A 118 -7.66 0.25 21.84
CA ILE A 118 -6.32 -0.01 22.35
C ILE A 118 -6.08 0.80 23.64
N GLU A 119 -5.23 0.30 24.51
CA GLU A 119 -4.93 0.91 25.83
C GLU A 119 -3.92 2.07 25.70
N LEU A 120 -4.15 2.96 24.72
CA LEU A 120 -3.35 4.16 24.47
C LEU A 120 -4.24 5.40 24.47
N PRO A 121 -3.79 6.51 25.04
CA PRO A 121 -4.56 7.76 25.04
C PRO A 121 -4.51 8.45 23.67
N GLY A 122 -5.53 9.28 23.41
CA GLY A 122 -5.57 10.14 22.22
C GLY A 122 -5.82 9.36 20.93
N GLU A 123 -6.62 8.29 20.99
CA GLU A 123 -7.04 7.55 19.82
C GLU A 123 -8.12 8.33 19.06
N GLU A 124 -7.92 8.53 17.74
CA GLU A 124 -8.86 9.19 16.85
C GLU A 124 -9.78 8.18 16.16
N GLU A 125 -11.03 8.58 15.93
CA GLU A 125 -12.04 7.75 15.26
C GLU A 125 -11.88 7.70 13.74
N GLY A 126 -11.16 8.68 13.15
CA GLY A 126 -11.13 8.86 11.71
C GLY A 126 -12.38 9.54 11.17
N ILE A 127 -12.51 9.62 9.85
CA ILE A 127 -13.62 10.28 9.18
C ILE A 127 -14.21 9.35 8.12
N LEU A 128 -15.50 9.08 8.22
CA LEU A 128 -16.31 8.41 7.20
C LEU A 128 -17.44 9.33 6.74
N TYR A 129 -17.74 9.29 5.45
CA TYR A 129 -18.91 9.96 4.91
C TYR A 129 -20.22 9.37 5.43
N ASN A 130 -21.27 10.21 5.45
CA ASN A 130 -22.64 9.71 5.49
C ASN A 130 -23.02 9.22 4.07
N PRO A 131 -23.45 7.96 3.89
CA PRO A 131 -23.75 7.41 2.57
C PRO A 131 -24.87 8.18 1.83
N ASP A 132 -25.82 8.78 2.57
CA ASP A 132 -26.90 9.58 1.99
C ASP A 132 -26.42 10.89 1.32
N HIS A 133 -25.20 11.32 1.63
CA HIS A 133 -24.61 12.54 1.11
C HIS A 133 -23.46 12.27 0.11
N MET A 134 -23.23 11.01 -0.24
CA MET A 134 -22.18 10.63 -1.20
C MET A 134 -22.69 10.69 -2.63
N TYR A 135 -21.95 11.40 -3.47
CA TYR A 135 -22.13 11.42 -4.92
C TYR A 135 -21.20 10.42 -5.61
N GLN A 136 -21.43 10.22 -6.91
CA GLN A 136 -20.61 9.27 -7.70
C GLN A 136 -19.09 9.53 -7.60
N PRO A 137 -18.60 10.77 -7.67
CA PRO A 137 -17.16 11.04 -7.49
C PRO A 137 -16.64 10.63 -6.11
N ASP A 138 -17.46 10.74 -5.03
CA ASP A 138 -17.02 10.35 -3.68
C ASP A 138 -16.88 8.83 -3.58
N ILE A 139 -17.80 8.07 -4.18
CA ILE A 139 -17.71 6.60 -4.27
C ILE A 139 -16.46 6.20 -5.03
N ALA A 140 -16.21 6.85 -6.16
CA ALA A 140 -15.07 6.58 -7.03
C ALA A 140 -13.74 6.85 -6.31
N THR A 141 -13.60 8.00 -5.63
CA THR A 141 -12.38 8.34 -4.88
C THR A 141 -12.20 7.46 -3.66
N MET A 142 -13.28 7.13 -2.93
CA MET A 142 -13.21 6.22 -1.79
C MET A 142 -12.77 4.81 -2.19
N SER A 143 -13.11 4.34 -3.40
CA SER A 143 -12.68 3.03 -3.90
C SER A 143 -11.16 2.89 -4.06
N ILE A 144 -10.45 4.00 -4.17
CA ILE A 144 -8.99 4.06 -4.23
C ILE A 144 -8.35 4.57 -2.93
N GLY A 145 -9.17 4.74 -1.87
CA GLY A 145 -8.73 5.12 -0.52
C GLY A 145 -8.53 6.63 -0.30
N GLN A 146 -9.20 7.47 -1.10
CA GLN A 146 -9.31 8.90 -0.89
C GLN A 146 -10.73 9.27 -0.43
N GLY A 147 -10.90 10.42 0.25
CA GLY A 147 -12.19 10.78 0.82
C GLY A 147 -12.60 9.97 2.06
N ILE A 148 -11.70 9.19 2.61
CA ILE A 148 -11.81 8.50 3.91
C ILE A 148 -10.57 8.84 4.72
N ALA A 149 -10.70 9.21 5.99
CA ALA A 149 -9.56 9.44 6.86
C ALA A 149 -9.52 8.39 7.98
N VAL A 150 -8.37 7.73 8.14
CA VAL A 150 -8.18 6.61 9.07
C VAL A 150 -6.91 6.80 9.88
N THR A 151 -6.83 6.18 11.07
CA THR A 151 -5.55 6.11 11.77
C THR A 151 -4.69 4.96 11.21
N PRO A 152 -3.35 5.03 11.34
CA PRO A 152 -2.47 3.92 10.99
C PRO A 152 -2.87 2.60 11.68
N LEU A 153 -3.30 2.68 12.96
CA LEU A 153 -3.75 1.50 13.69
C LEU A 153 -5.04 0.91 13.14
N GLN A 154 -6.03 1.74 12.78
CA GLN A 154 -7.25 1.26 12.12
C GLN A 154 -6.92 0.54 10.82
N MET A 155 -6.04 1.10 9.98
CA MET A 155 -5.64 0.49 8.72
C MET A 155 -4.93 -0.85 8.95
N LEU A 156 -3.95 -0.89 9.87
CA LEU A 156 -3.24 -2.12 10.22
C LEU A 156 -4.20 -3.20 10.76
N ARG A 157 -5.13 -2.81 11.66
CA ARG A 157 -6.15 -3.70 12.22
C ARG A 157 -7.05 -4.31 11.14
N ALA A 158 -7.46 -3.52 10.14
CA ALA A 158 -8.26 -4.00 9.02
C ALA A 158 -7.49 -5.02 8.16
N ILE A 159 -6.21 -4.77 7.91
CA ILE A 159 -5.34 -5.73 7.21
C ILE A 159 -5.11 -6.99 8.05
N CYS A 160 -5.00 -6.87 9.38
CA CYS A 160 -4.93 -8.04 10.27
C CYS A 160 -6.18 -8.92 10.17
N ALA A 161 -7.36 -8.34 9.92
CA ALA A 161 -8.57 -9.13 9.70
C ALA A 161 -8.50 -9.96 8.39
N ILE A 162 -7.86 -9.46 7.34
CA ILE A 162 -7.57 -10.24 6.13
C ILE A 162 -6.55 -11.35 6.46
N ALA A 163 -5.49 -11.00 7.20
CA ALA A 163 -4.42 -11.92 7.54
C ALA A 163 -4.92 -13.11 8.37
N ASN A 164 -5.80 -12.89 9.34
CA ASN A 164 -6.23 -13.89 10.32
C ASN A 164 -7.50 -14.67 9.93
N GLY A 165 -7.97 -14.57 8.69
CA GLY A 165 -9.13 -15.31 8.20
C GLY A 165 -10.48 -14.65 8.50
N GLY A 166 -10.52 -13.33 8.69
CA GLY A 166 -11.74 -12.53 8.70
C GLY A 166 -12.21 -12.03 10.06
N GLU A 167 -11.42 -12.19 11.12
CA GLU A 167 -11.79 -11.70 12.45
C GLU A 167 -11.21 -10.31 12.71
N LEU A 168 -12.07 -9.33 13.02
CA LEU A 168 -11.67 -8.04 13.51
C LEU A 168 -11.39 -8.14 15.00
N LEU A 169 -10.13 -7.93 15.39
CA LEU A 169 -9.69 -8.05 16.77
C LEU A 169 -9.63 -6.67 17.46
N GLN A 170 -9.83 -6.64 18.76
CA GLN A 170 -9.44 -5.50 19.58
C GLN A 170 -7.93 -5.60 19.86
N PRO A 171 -7.12 -4.59 19.45
CA PRO A 171 -5.70 -4.59 19.78
C PRO A 171 -5.48 -4.36 21.28
N TYR A 172 -4.41 -4.91 21.82
CA TYR A 172 -3.96 -4.65 23.19
C TYR A 172 -2.44 -4.64 23.26
N ILE A 173 -1.89 -3.96 24.27
CA ILE A 173 -0.44 -3.85 24.52
C ILE A 173 -0.04 -4.34 25.89
N ILE A 174 -1.00 -4.43 26.83
CA ILE A 174 -0.75 -4.93 28.18
C ILE A 174 -0.90 -6.45 28.16
N ASP A 175 0.22 -7.17 28.23
CA ASP A 175 0.21 -8.63 28.28
C ASP A 175 -0.36 -9.10 29.62
N LYS A 176 0.16 -8.61 30.75
CA LYS A 176 -0.36 -8.94 32.07
C LYS A 176 -0.05 -7.87 33.12
N ILE A 177 -0.88 -7.80 34.13
CA ILE A 177 -0.65 -7.04 35.37
C ILE A 177 -0.50 -8.04 36.51
N VAL A 178 0.64 -8.01 37.18
CA VAL A 178 0.97 -8.94 38.28
C VAL A 178 1.11 -8.16 39.56
N MET A 179 0.46 -8.63 40.63
CA MET A 179 0.57 -8.07 41.97
C MET A 179 1.92 -8.43 42.57
N PRO A 180 2.37 -7.71 43.63
CA PRO A 180 3.64 -8.02 44.33
C PRO A 180 3.71 -9.46 44.92
N ASP A 181 2.56 -10.04 45.20
CA ASP A 181 2.44 -11.42 45.70
C ASP A 181 2.42 -12.49 44.58
N GLY A 182 2.63 -12.07 43.31
CA GLY A 182 2.68 -12.96 42.14
C GLY A 182 1.32 -13.26 41.51
N ARG A 183 0.22 -12.82 42.11
CA ARG A 183 -1.12 -13.03 41.53
C ARG A 183 -1.28 -12.19 40.26
N VAL A 184 -1.80 -12.81 39.19
CA VAL A 184 -2.16 -12.10 37.97
C VAL A 184 -3.49 -11.39 38.15
N LEU A 185 -3.48 -10.06 38.17
CA LEU A 185 -4.66 -9.22 38.27
C LEU A 185 -5.40 -9.12 36.92
N ARG A 186 -4.66 -9.01 35.84
CA ARG A 186 -5.20 -8.94 34.48
C ARG A 186 -4.25 -9.66 33.53
N GLN A 187 -4.83 -10.40 32.59
CA GLN A 187 -4.14 -11.05 31.47
C GLN A 187 -4.70 -10.50 30.16
N GLY A 188 -3.83 -10.04 29.27
CA GLY A 188 -4.19 -9.70 27.91
C GLY A 188 -4.67 -10.95 27.17
N GLN A 189 -5.77 -10.83 26.46
CA GLN A 189 -6.38 -11.95 25.73
C GLN A 189 -6.85 -11.51 24.34
N LYS A 190 -6.78 -12.43 23.38
CA LYS A 190 -7.40 -12.25 22.08
C LYS A 190 -8.89 -11.95 22.28
N LYS A 191 -9.33 -10.77 21.79
CA LYS A 191 -10.74 -10.38 21.80
C LYS A 191 -11.23 -10.17 20.37
N VAL A 192 -12.11 -11.04 19.91
CA VAL A 192 -12.78 -10.93 18.63
C VAL A 192 -13.94 -9.93 18.78
N VAL A 193 -13.91 -8.85 18.03
CA VAL A 193 -14.99 -7.86 17.99
C VAL A 193 -16.12 -8.36 17.10
N ARG A 194 -15.76 -8.84 15.89
CA ARG A 194 -16.69 -9.43 14.92
C ARG A 194 -15.96 -10.14 13.80
N ARG A 195 -16.66 -10.96 13.05
CA ARG A 195 -16.19 -11.48 11.75
C ARG A 195 -16.61 -10.52 10.64
N VAL A 196 -15.67 -10.09 9.80
CA VAL A 196 -15.89 -9.11 8.73
C VAL A 196 -15.98 -9.74 7.34
N MET A 197 -15.39 -10.94 7.17
CA MET A 197 -15.45 -11.73 5.95
C MET A 197 -15.33 -13.23 6.27
N SER A 198 -15.62 -14.09 5.29
CA SER A 198 -15.36 -15.53 5.40
C SER A 198 -13.84 -15.82 5.28
N GLU A 199 -13.42 -17.00 5.77
CA GLU A 199 -12.05 -17.49 5.61
C GLU A 199 -11.67 -17.61 4.12
N GLU A 200 -12.61 -18.04 3.29
CA GLU A 200 -12.40 -18.19 1.84
C GLU A 200 -12.07 -16.83 1.19
N VAL A 201 -12.86 -15.79 1.48
CA VAL A 201 -12.60 -14.42 0.97
C VAL A 201 -11.28 -13.88 1.49
N ALA A 202 -10.98 -14.12 2.77
CA ALA A 202 -9.69 -13.74 3.36
C ALA A 202 -8.52 -14.45 2.66
N ALA A 203 -8.64 -15.74 2.38
CA ALA A 203 -7.61 -16.53 1.68
C ALA A 203 -7.40 -16.03 0.24
N GLN A 204 -8.47 -15.73 -0.50
CA GLN A 204 -8.36 -15.14 -1.84
C GLN A 204 -7.63 -13.79 -1.80
N MET A 205 -7.98 -12.91 -0.85
CA MET A 205 -7.32 -11.60 -0.74
C MET A 205 -5.85 -11.73 -0.29
N ARG A 206 -5.53 -12.64 0.65
CA ARG A 206 -4.13 -12.94 1.02
C ARG A 206 -3.30 -13.35 -0.19
N GLY A 207 -3.84 -14.24 -1.04
CA GLY A 207 -3.17 -14.66 -2.27
C GLY A 207 -2.92 -13.50 -3.24
N MET A 208 -3.91 -12.63 -3.44
CA MET A 208 -3.73 -11.42 -4.28
C MET A 208 -2.71 -10.45 -3.70
N MET A 209 -2.71 -10.23 -2.37
CA MET A 209 -1.72 -9.38 -1.70
C MET A 209 -0.31 -9.99 -1.73
N GLU A 210 -0.17 -11.32 -1.74
CA GLU A 210 1.11 -11.99 -1.95
C GLU A 210 1.66 -11.70 -3.35
N GLN A 211 0.82 -11.73 -4.39
CA GLN A 211 1.21 -11.40 -5.75
C GLN A 211 1.68 -9.95 -5.90
N VAL A 212 1.20 -9.02 -5.08
CA VAL A 212 1.72 -7.64 -5.04
C VAL A 212 3.21 -7.64 -4.72
N VAL A 213 3.65 -8.45 -3.76
CA VAL A 213 5.06 -8.54 -3.34
C VAL A 213 5.88 -9.43 -4.29
N ALA A 214 5.33 -10.56 -4.69
CA ALA A 214 6.04 -11.52 -5.53
C ALA A 214 6.32 -10.99 -6.95
N ALA A 215 5.34 -10.33 -7.57
CA ALA A 215 5.40 -9.95 -8.98
C ALA A 215 4.82 -8.56 -9.32
N GLY A 216 4.31 -7.84 -8.31
CA GLY A 216 3.63 -6.55 -8.49
C GLY A 216 4.45 -5.35 -8.00
N GLY A 217 3.72 -4.30 -7.60
CA GLY A 217 4.29 -3.03 -7.14
C GLY A 217 4.98 -3.05 -5.78
N GLY A 218 4.90 -4.17 -5.06
CA GLY A 218 5.47 -4.34 -3.71
C GLY A 218 6.78 -5.11 -3.64
N LYS A 219 7.43 -5.42 -4.76
CA LYS A 219 8.66 -6.25 -4.83
C LYS A 219 9.76 -5.83 -3.86
N ALA A 220 9.89 -4.53 -3.60
CA ALA A 220 10.91 -3.99 -2.69
C ALA A 220 10.72 -4.42 -1.21
N ALA A 221 9.53 -4.92 -0.85
CA ALA A 221 9.24 -5.50 0.47
C ALA A 221 9.60 -6.99 0.56
N GLY A 222 9.99 -7.64 -0.54
CA GLY A 222 10.30 -9.06 -0.59
C GLY A 222 11.55 -9.42 0.22
N ILE A 223 11.50 -10.53 0.96
CA ILE A 223 12.61 -11.13 1.67
C ILE A 223 12.81 -12.54 1.12
N LYS A 224 14.03 -12.86 0.67
CA LYS A 224 14.33 -14.18 0.09
C LYS A 224 14.00 -15.30 1.08
N GLY A 225 13.25 -16.28 0.62
CA GLY A 225 12.82 -17.45 1.41
C GLY A 225 11.55 -17.22 2.24
N TYR A 226 10.94 -16.02 2.22
CA TYR A 226 9.70 -15.75 2.93
C TYR A 226 8.57 -15.38 1.98
N ARG A 227 7.41 -15.92 2.23
CA ARG A 227 6.16 -15.54 1.54
C ARG A 227 5.59 -14.32 2.26
N ILE A 228 5.58 -13.18 1.59
CA ILE A 228 5.10 -11.91 2.16
C ILE A 228 3.91 -11.43 1.34
N ALA A 229 2.85 -11.08 2.01
CA ALA A 229 1.69 -10.41 1.43
C ALA A 229 1.67 -8.94 1.86
N GLY A 230 1.33 -8.03 0.94
CA GLY A 230 1.29 -6.62 1.28
C GLY A 230 0.70 -5.74 0.19
N LYS A 231 0.67 -4.44 0.46
CA LYS A 231 0.19 -3.41 -0.46
C LYS A 231 0.94 -2.11 -0.26
N THR A 232 1.33 -1.49 -1.35
CA THR A 232 1.88 -0.13 -1.39
C THR A 232 0.77 0.92 -1.37
N GLY A 233 1.04 2.07 -0.76
CA GLY A 233 0.22 3.26 -0.84
C GLY A 233 1.06 4.50 -1.11
N THR A 234 0.49 5.41 -1.87
CA THR A 234 1.00 6.76 -2.08
C THR A 234 -0.23 7.65 -2.19
N ALA A 235 -0.48 8.44 -1.18
CA ALA A 235 -1.61 9.35 -1.11
C ALA A 235 -1.13 10.79 -1.07
N GLU A 236 -1.80 11.68 -1.77
CA GLU A 236 -1.57 13.11 -1.60
C GLU A 236 -2.01 13.54 -0.20
N LYS A 237 -1.23 14.41 0.40
CA LYS A 237 -1.53 14.92 1.75
C LYS A 237 -2.56 16.03 1.67
N LEU A 238 -3.58 15.96 2.53
CA LEU A 238 -4.54 17.04 2.68
C LEU A 238 -3.84 18.31 3.18
N ALA A 239 -4.21 19.44 2.62
CA ALA A 239 -3.77 20.75 3.10
C ALA A 239 -4.64 21.23 4.25
N GLU A 240 -4.09 21.98 5.19
CA GLU A 240 -4.83 22.57 6.31
C GLU A 240 -5.94 23.53 5.84
N THR A 241 -5.77 24.14 4.67
CA THR A 241 -6.73 25.05 4.03
C THR A 241 -7.78 24.37 3.16
N GLY A 242 -7.80 23.02 3.15
CA GLY A 242 -8.64 22.22 2.27
C GLY A 242 -7.96 21.87 0.94
N GLY A 243 -8.43 20.79 0.27
CA GLY A 243 -7.80 20.23 -0.92
C GLY A 243 -6.48 19.50 -0.61
N TYR A 244 -5.65 19.28 -1.62
CA TYR A 244 -4.38 18.57 -1.50
C TYR A 244 -3.19 19.53 -1.50
N ALA A 245 -2.21 19.26 -0.65
CA ALA A 245 -0.97 20.02 -0.57
C ALA A 245 -0.02 19.60 -1.69
N ALA A 246 0.20 20.48 -2.65
CA ALA A 246 1.02 20.20 -3.84
C ALA A 246 2.41 19.66 -3.46
N GLY A 247 2.76 18.51 -4.05
CA GLY A 247 4.05 17.86 -3.85
C GLY A 247 4.26 17.23 -2.47
N LYS A 248 3.23 17.15 -1.61
CA LYS A 248 3.30 16.48 -0.32
C LYS A 248 2.51 15.18 -0.35
N TYR A 249 3.18 14.10 0.02
CA TYR A 249 2.63 12.76 -0.04
C TYR A 249 2.79 12.02 1.29
N ILE A 250 1.89 11.09 1.54
CA ILE A 250 2.04 10.05 2.54
C ILE A 250 2.35 8.76 1.81
N ALA A 251 3.58 8.29 1.98
CA ALA A 251 4.04 7.03 1.43
C ALA A 251 3.83 5.92 2.44
N SER A 252 3.24 4.81 2.03
CA SER A 252 2.96 3.70 2.95
C SER A 252 3.20 2.33 2.32
N PHE A 253 3.48 1.37 3.17
CA PHE A 253 3.45 -0.06 2.87
C PHE A 253 2.86 -0.80 4.06
N VAL A 254 1.84 -1.63 3.80
CA VAL A 254 1.24 -2.51 4.81
C VAL A 254 1.35 -3.94 4.34
N GLY A 255 1.68 -4.85 5.26
CA GLY A 255 1.80 -6.25 4.90
C GLY A 255 1.89 -7.17 6.11
N PHE A 256 1.96 -8.46 5.84
CA PHE A 256 2.06 -9.51 6.85
C PHE A 256 2.90 -10.69 6.35
N VAL A 257 3.40 -11.47 7.29
CA VAL A 257 4.27 -12.63 7.06
C VAL A 257 4.04 -13.73 8.10
N PRO A 258 4.15 -15.03 7.72
CA PRO A 258 4.06 -15.58 6.36
C PRO A 258 2.71 -15.31 5.70
N ALA A 259 2.62 -15.29 4.36
CA ALA A 259 1.37 -14.99 3.66
C ALA A 259 0.28 -16.07 3.85
N ASP A 260 0.70 -17.33 4.01
CA ASP A 260 -0.20 -18.50 4.21
C ASP A 260 -0.61 -18.70 5.67
N LYS A 261 0.28 -18.42 6.63
CA LYS A 261 0.03 -18.52 8.08
C LYS A 261 0.52 -17.26 8.80
N PRO A 262 -0.17 -16.13 8.64
CA PRO A 262 0.30 -14.84 9.15
C PRO A 262 0.53 -14.84 10.65
N GLN A 263 1.72 -14.38 11.06
CA GLN A 263 2.13 -14.24 12.45
C GLN A 263 2.42 -12.79 12.81
N TYR A 264 2.94 -12.03 11.85
CA TYR A 264 3.29 -10.62 12.04
C TYR A 264 2.70 -9.78 10.93
N ALA A 265 2.13 -8.64 11.29
CA ALA A 265 1.69 -7.61 10.37
C ALA A 265 2.34 -6.28 10.75
N MET A 266 2.66 -5.48 9.75
CA MET A 266 3.32 -4.19 9.95
C MET A 266 2.83 -3.18 8.91
N LEU A 267 2.67 -1.94 9.35
CA LEU A 267 2.46 -0.77 8.50
C LEU A 267 3.65 0.17 8.67
N ILE A 268 4.29 0.53 7.58
CA ILE A 268 5.24 1.63 7.50
C ILE A 268 4.56 2.80 6.81
N MET A 269 4.60 3.96 7.46
CA MET A 269 4.07 5.21 6.93
C MET A 269 5.11 6.31 7.07
N LEU A 270 5.41 6.98 5.98
CA LEU A 270 6.33 8.11 5.90
C LEU A 270 5.55 9.35 5.46
N ASP A 271 5.49 10.35 6.31
CA ASP A 271 4.83 11.62 6.06
C ASP A 271 5.79 12.57 5.37
N THR A 272 5.45 13.01 4.18
CA THR A 272 6.19 13.98 3.38
C THR A 272 7.67 13.60 3.20
N PRO A 273 7.96 12.39 2.67
CA PRO A 273 9.33 11.97 2.43
C PRO A 273 10.00 12.92 1.42
N GLN A 274 11.31 13.13 1.58
CA GLN A 274 12.08 13.98 0.69
C GLN A 274 12.69 13.17 -0.45
N GLY A 275 12.72 13.73 -1.64
CA GLY A 275 13.24 13.07 -2.83
C GLY A 275 12.23 12.11 -3.47
N ALA A 276 12.29 10.82 -3.17
CA ALA A 276 11.29 9.85 -3.62
C ALA A 276 10.07 9.83 -2.69
N PHE A 277 8.88 9.62 -3.26
CA PHE A 277 7.61 9.67 -2.50
C PHE A 277 6.71 8.46 -2.72
N TYR A 278 7.06 7.51 -3.62
CA TYR A 278 6.27 6.31 -3.80
C TYR A 278 6.48 5.33 -2.64
N GLY A 279 5.39 4.77 -2.12
CA GLY A 279 5.45 3.77 -1.05
C GLY A 279 6.30 2.54 -1.42
N SER A 280 6.35 2.17 -2.71
CA SER A 280 7.24 1.13 -3.23
C SER A 280 8.73 1.46 -3.09
N GLN A 281 9.10 2.74 -3.13
CA GLN A 281 10.47 3.19 -3.10
C GLN A 281 10.98 3.50 -1.70
N VAL A 282 10.12 4.08 -0.85
CA VAL A 282 10.56 4.58 0.46
C VAL A 282 10.03 3.76 1.63
N SER A 283 8.80 3.23 1.56
CA SER A 283 8.20 2.49 2.68
C SER A 283 8.41 0.98 2.58
N ALA A 284 8.36 0.40 1.38
CA ALA A 284 8.55 -1.02 1.18
C ALA A 284 9.96 -1.51 1.55
N PRO A 285 11.07 -0.81 1.25
CA PRO A 285 12.40 -1.18 1.74
C PRO A 285 12.51 -1.13 3.26
N VAL A 286 11.95 -0.10 3.91
CA VAL A 286 11.93 0.00 5.38
C VAL A 286 11.14 -1.14 6.00
N PHE A 287 9.99 -1.50 5.39
CA PHE A 287 9.22 -2.67 5.79
C PHE A 287 10.07 -3.93 5.72
N ARG A 288 10.73 -4.20 4.60
CA ARG A 288 11.62 -5.36 4.40
C ARG A 288 12.69 -5.43 5.48
N ASP A 289 13.45 -4.35 5.66
CA ASP A 289 14.62 -4.31 6.53
C ASP A 289 14.22 -4.47 8.01
N THR A 290 13.11 -3.85 8.42
CA THR A 290 12.54 -3.99 9.76
C THR A 290 11.99 -5.40 9.99
N LEU A 291 11.24 -5.92 9.01
CA LEU A 291 10.64 -7.25 9.10
C LEU A 291 11.72 -8.33 9.16
N GLN A 292 12.79 -8.21 8.38
CA GLN A 292 13.90 -9.15 8.41
C GLN A 292 14.53 -9.25 9.80
N GLN A 293 14.72 -8.12 10.49
CA GLN A 293 15.22 -8.11 11.86
C GLN A 293 14.24 -8.81 12.84
N ILE A 294 12.94 -8.58 12.68
CA ILE A 294 11.90 -9.23 13.49
C ILE A 294 11.92 -10.75 13.26
N LEU A 295 11.98 -11.21 12.01
CA LEU A 295 12.00 -12.63 11.66
C LEU A 295 13.20 -13.34 12.29
N VAL A 296 14.38 -12.74 12.19
CA VAL A 296 15.61 -13.26 12.83
C VAL A 296 15.46 -13.30 14.36
N ALA A 297 15.05 -12.19 14.98
CA ALA A 297 14.89 -12.08 16.43
C ALA A 297 13.85 -13.06 17.01
N LYS A 298 12.82 -13.40 16.21
CA LYS A 298 11.76 -14.33 16.60
C LYS A 298 11.99 -15.77 16.16
N GLY A 299 13.10 -16.06 15.46
CA GLY A 299 13.43 -17.41 14.99
C GLY A 299 12.44 -17.96 13.96
N ILE A 300 11.75 -17.09 13.20
CA ILE A 300 10.80 -17.52 12.17
C ILE A 300 11.59 -18.10 11.00
N GLN A 301 11.33 -19.36 10.70
CA GLN A 301 12.02 -20.04 9.61
C GLN A 301 11.48 -19.58 8.25
N PRO A 302 12.34 -19.52 7.21
CA PRO A 302 11.91 -19.27 5.86
C PRO A 302 10.83 -20.27 5.42
N SER A 303 9.79 -19.77 4.76
CA SER A 303 8.83 -20.62 4.07
C SER A 303 9.53 -21.27 2.89
N SER A 304 9.51 -22.60 2.74
CA SER A 304 10.06 -23.25 1.57
C SER A 304 9.41 -22.67 0.31
N SER A 305 10.23 -22.20 -0.63
CA SER A 305 9.76 -21.68 -1.92
C SER A 305 9.30 -22.78 -2.89
N GLU A 306 9.28 -24.03 -2.45
CA GLU A 306 8.80 -25.15 -3.22
C GLU A 306 7.27 -25.22 -3.14
N GLY A 307 6.60 -24.75 -4.19
CA GLY A 307 5.17 -24.98 -4.35
C GLY A 307 4.31 -23.78 -4.70
N LEU A 308 4.88 -22.62 -5.04
CA LEU A 308 4.08 -21.62 -5.76
C LEU A 308 3.97 -22.09 -7.21
N PRO A 309 2.76 -22.43 -7.73
CA PRO A 309 2.58 -22.55 -9.16
C PRO A 309 2.99 -21.21 -9.74
N SER A 310 4.04 -21.17 -10.57
CA SER A 310 4.41 -19.96 -11.26
C SER A 310 3.17 -19.51 -12.04
N PHE A 311 2.88 -18.21 -11.98
CA PHE A 311 1.77 -17.62 -12.74
C PHE A 311 1.83 -18.01 -14.22
N GLU A 312 3.01 -18.29 -14.76
CA GLU A 312 3.24 -18.85 -16.09
C GLU A 312 2.56 -20.21 -16.31
N GLN A 313 2.40 -21.08 -15.29
CA GLN A 313 1.69 -22.35 -15.44
C GLN A 313 0.17 -22.16 -15.45
N HIS A 314 -0.36 -21.14 -14.77
CA HIS A 314 -1.79 -20.81 -14.81
C HIS A 314 -2.20 -20.19 -16.13
N VAL A 315 -1.34 -19.36 -16.73
CA VAL A 315 -1.57 -18.71 -18.05
C VAL A 315 -1.49 -19.76 -19.20
N ARG A 316 -0.62 -20.76 -19.09
CA ARG A 316 -0.52 -21.84 -20.11
C ARG A 316 -1.76 -22.76 -20.16
N ASN A 317 -2.52 -22.86 -19.07
CA ASN A 317 -3.69 -23.72 -18.98
C ASN A 317 -5.01 -23.02 -19.34
N ASN A 318 -4.99 -21.74 -19.73
CA ASN A 318 -6.19 -21.01 -20.12
C ASN A 318 -6.02 -20.38 -21.54
N PRO A 319 -6.51 -21.07 -22.62
CA PRO A 319 -6.28 -20.65 -23.98
C PRO A 319 -6.99 -19.34 -24.41
N ALA A 320 -7.75 -18.70 -23.52
CA ALA A 320 -8.48 -17.46 -23.81
C ALA A 320 -7.65 -16.17 -23.62
N VAL A 321 -6.37 -16.24 -23.27
CA VAL A 321 -5.50 -15.06 -22.98
C VAL A 321 -4.40 -14.90 -24.05
N ASN A 322 -4.68 -15.25 -25.28
CA ASN A 322 -3.82 -14.89 -26.41
C ASN A 322 -4.29 -13.56 -27.03
N SER A 323 -4.17 -12.45 -26.30
CA SER A 323 -4.20 -11.12 -26.90
C SER A 323 -2.80 -10.52 -26.84
N THR A 324 -2.29 -10.16 -27.98
CA THR A 324 -1.00 -9.59 -28.27
C THR A 324 -0.76 -8.30 -27.50
N VAL A 325 -0.22 -8.40 -26.29
CA VAL A 325 0.47 -7.28 -25.67
C VAL A 325 1.91 -7.33 -26.17
N PRO A 326 2.45 -6.27 -26.81
CA PRO A 326 3.85 -6.26 -27.21
C PRO A 326 4.71 -6.45 -25.95
N PRO A 327 5.80 -7.21 -26.02
CA PRO A 327 6.68 -7.41 -24.87
C PRO A 327 7.14 -6.05 -24.36
N PRO A 328 7.24 -5.85 -23.03
CA PRO A 328 7.74 -4.60 -22.47
C PRO A 328 9.10 -4.28 -23.09
N ALA A 329 9.28 -3.05 -23.55
CA ALA A 329 10.56 -2.58 -24.05
C ALA A 329 11.66 -2.97 -23.02
N LYS A 330 12.77 -3.52 -23.51
CA LYS A 330 13.90 -3.89 -22.63
C LYS A 330 14.27 -2.65 -21.83
N MET A 331 14.13 -2.72 -20.51
CA MET A 331 14.57 -1.63 -19.63
C MET A 331 16.06 -1.37 -19.86
N PRO A 332 16.47 -0.13 -20.12
CA PRO A 332 17.90 0.20 -20.17
C PRO A 332 18.52 -0.11 -18.81
N GLN A 333 19.78 -0.41 -18.79
CA GLN A 333 20.53 -0.67 -17.55
C GLN A 333 21.25 0.59 -17.11
N MET A 334 21.28 0.83 -15.80
CA MET A 334 22.10 1.88 -15.21
C MET A 334 23.54 1.41 -15.18
N GLU A 335 24.46 2.18 -15.79
CA GLU A 335 25.89 1.88 -15.80
C GLU A 335 26.59 2.67 -14.68
N ILE A 336 27.09 1.96 -13.67
CA ILE A 336 27.90 2.55 -12.59
C ILE A 336 29.36 2.30 -12.94
N LEU A 337 30.12 3.39 -13.07
CA LEU A 337 31.54 3.37 -13.44
C LEU A 337 32.43 2.99 -12.24
N ALA A 338 33.64 2.57 -12.50
CA ALA A 338 34.62 2.14 -11.48
C ALA A 338 34.99 3.25 -10.47
N ASP A 339 34.82 4.53 -10.86
CA ASP A 339 35.02 5.71 -9.99
C ASP A 339 33.77 6.12 -9.21
N GLY A 340 32.70 5.30 -9.23
CA GLY A 340 31.43 5.54 -8.54
C GLY A 340 30.50 6.55 -9.24
N LYS A 341 30.88 7.07 -10.41
CA LYS A 341 30.00 7.93 -11.21
C LYS A 341 29.02 7.09 -12.01
N ILE A 342 27.93 7.72 -12.43
CA ILE A 342 26.81 7.08 -13.10
C ILE A 342 26.72 7.62 -14.53
N LYS A 343 26.71 6.73 -15.50
CA LYS A 343 26.42 7.06 -16.89
C LYS A 343 24.92 6.92 -17.13
N LEU A 344 24.29 8.02 -17.48
CA LEU A 344 22.84 8.10 -17.64
C LEU A 344 22.34 7.31 -18.83
N PRO A 345 21.32 6.45 -18.67
CA PRO A 345 20.65 5.82 -19.80
C PRO A 345 19.70 6.79 -20.49
N ASP A 346 19.12 6.35 -21.60
CA ASP A 346 17.96 6.99 -22.22
C ASP A 346 16.68 6.58 -21.45
N PHE A 347 16.03 7.55 -20.84
CA PHE A 347 14.77 7.34 -20.12
C PHE A 347 13.53 7.44 -21.03
N SER A 348 13.68 7.85 -22.29
CA SER A 348 12.57 8.05 -23.22
C SER A 348 11.69 6.79 -23.36
N GLY A 349 10.38 6.97 -23.28
CA GLY A 349 9.40 5.89 -23.37
C GLY A 349 9.21 5.05 -22.10
N LEU A 350 10.04 5.24 -21.06
CA LEU A 350 9.85 4.61 -19.77
C LEU A 350 8.70 5.27 -19.04
N ASP A 351 7.90 4.48 -18.34
CA ASP A 351 6.94 5.03 -17.40
C ASP A 351 7.66 5.60 -16.15
N MET A 352 6.92 6.36 -15.36
CA MET A 352 7.46 7.03 -14.18
C MET A 352 8.06 6.04 -13.17
N ARG A 353 7.49 4.84 -13.06
CA ARG A 353 7.98 3.78 -12.17
C ARG A 353 9.29 3.20 -12.66
N GLN A 354 9.35 2.82 -13.94
CA GLN A 354 10.57 2.31 -14.57
C GLN A 354 11.70 3.33 -14.46
N THR A 355 11.37 4.61 -14.70
CA THR A 355 12.30 5.72 -14.53
C THR A 355 12.80 5.83 -13.10
N ALA A 356 11.88 5.79 -12.12
CA ALA A 356 12.23 5.89 -10.71
C ALA A 356 13.07 4.70 -10.22
N GLU A 357 12.80 3.48 -10.70
CA GLU A 357 13.61 2.29 -10.40
C GLU A 357 15.05 2.43 -10.91
N LEU A 358 15.24 2.95 -12.11
CA LEU A 358 16.58 3.20 -12.67
C LEU A 358 17.32 4.32 -11.92
N ILE A 359 16.63 5.43 -11.65
CA ILE A 359 17.18 6.55 -10.87
C ILE A 359 17.64 6.08 -9.49
N GLN A 360 16.88 5.20 -8.85
CA GLN A 360 17.25 4.61 -7.56
C GLN A 360 18.47 3.71 -7.66
N GLN A 361 18.57 2.89 -8.71
CA GLN A 361 19.77 2.04 -8.95
C GLN A 361 21.04 2.88 -9.07
N GLY A 362 20.96 4.05 -9.71
CA GLY A 362 22.05 5.01 -9.83
C GLY A 362 22.21 5.95 -8.62
N ARG A 363 21.40 5.76 -7.56
CA ARG A 363 21.40 6.67 -6.38
C ARG A 363 21.26 8.16 -6.75
N LEU A 364 20.48 8.44 -7.80
CA LEU A 364 20.19 9.78 -8.28
C LEU A 364 18.91 10.30 -7.63
N VAL A 365 18.58 11.57 -7.83
CA VAL A 365 17.34 12.20 -7.36
C VAL A 365 16.46 12.54 -8.54
N LEU A 366 15.29 11.89 -8.66
CA LEU A 366 14.29 12.18 -9.67
C LEU A 366 13.53 13.45 -9.34
N VAL A 367 13.43 14.37 -10.31
CA VAL A 367 12.54 15.52 -10.29
C VAL A 367 11.56 15.38 -11.46
N PRO A 368 10.36 14.80 -11.23
CA PRO A 368 9.41 14.54 -12.30
C PRO A 368 8.58 15.77 -12.63
N HIS A 369 8.30 15.96 -13.95
CA HIS A 369 7.38 16.95 -14.46
C HIS A 369 6.32 16.26 -15.34
N GLY A 370 5.04 16.45 -15.04
CA GLY A 370 3.93 15.81 -15.77
C GLY A 370 3.66 14.37 -15.35
N SER A 371 2.96 13.62 -16.18
CA SER A 371 2.59 12.21 -15.98
C SER A 371 2.56 11.46 -17.31
N GLY A 372 2.68 10.12 -17.29
CA GLY A 372 2.73 9.28 -18.48
C GLY A 372 4.11 8.70 -18.73
N ARG A 373 4.61 8.80 -19.98
CA ARG A 373 5.93 8.29 -20.35
C ARG A 373 6.96 9.41 -20.48
N ALA A 374 8.19 9.11 -20.07
CA ALA A 374 9.30 10.04 -20.20
C ALA A 374 9.53 10.44 -21.67
N ARG A 375 9.54 11.74 -21.94
CA ARG A 375 9.78 12.31 -23.26
C ARG A 375 11.09 13.09 -23.34
N LYS A 376 11.52 13.64 -22.21
CA LYS A 376 12.70 14.48 -22.13
C LYS A 376 13.39 14.32 -20.78
N GLN A 377 14.70 14.36 -20.77
CA GLN A 377 15.53 14.40 -19.57
C GLN A 377 16.44 15.62 -19.58
N SER A 378 16.75 16.18 -18.40
CA SER A 378 17.57 17.40 -18.27
C SER A 378 19.03 17.22 -18.70
N GLN A 379 19.55 16.00 -18.58
CA GLN A 379 20.89 15.61 -18.99
C GLN A 379 20.80 14.60 -20.12
N PRO A 380 21.50 14.77 -21.25
CA PRO A 380 21.44 13.80 -22.36
C PRO A 380 21.84 12.37 -21.94
N PRO A 381 21.29 11.34 -22.64
CA PRO A 381 21.78 9.97 -22.46
C PRO A 381 23.30 9.88 -22.68
N GLY A 382 23.99 9.05 -21.88
CA GLY A 382 25.44 8.91 -21.91
C GLY A 382 26.21 9.94 -21.06
N THR A 383 25.56 10.97 -20.53
CA THR A 383 26.21 11.91 -19.61
C THR A 383 26.64 11.20 -18.33
N VAL A 384 27.85 11.48 -17.86
CA VAL A 384 28.39 10.94 -16.60
C VAL A 384 28.17 11.95 -15.47
N VAL A 385 27.46 11.52 -14.42
CA VAL A 385 27.08 12.35 -13.28
C VAL A 385 27.52 11.72 -11.96
N ALA A 386 27.59 12.53 -10.90
CA ALA A 386 27.88 12.05 -9.55
C ALA A 386 26.63 11.48 -8.88
N GLU A 387 26.81 10.62 -7.89
CA GLU A 387 25.75 10.17 -6.98
C GLU A 387 25.04 11.39 -6.34
N GLY A 388 23.70 11.31 -6.16
CA GLY A 388 22.90 12.41 -5.62
C GLY A 388 22.56 13.51 -6.62
N THR A 389 23.00 13.42 -7.88
CA THR A 389 22.64 14.40 -8.93
C THR A 389 21.13 14.41 -9.14
N LYS A 390 20.53 15.61 -9.14
CA LYS A 390 19.12 15.82 -9.50
C LYS A 390 18.95 15.71 -11.00
N LEU A 391 18.03 14.83 -11.42
CA LEU A 391 17.68 14.64 -12.82
C LEU A 391 16.21 14.99 -13.03
N GLU A 392 15.95 16.04 -13.78
CA GLU A 392 14.60 16.42 -14.17
C GLU A 392 14.17 15.60 -15.38
N ILE A 393 12.96 15.01 -15.31
CA ILE A 393 12.40 14.21 -16.39
C ILE A 393 10.96 14.64 -16.63
N TRP A 394 10.65 14.98 -17.89
CA TRP A 394 9.32 15.37 -18.34
C TRP A 394 8.59 14.16 -18.88
N PHE A 395 7.40 13.94 -18.33
CA PHE A 395 6.47 12.87 -18.69
C PHE A 395 5.24 13.45 -19.39
N GLU A 396 4.82 12.80 -20.47
CA GLU A 396 3.64 13.15 -21.26
C GLU A 396 2.86 11.89 -21.65
#